data_c890ce6805c47c4e34eab4c1fcaf60c2
#
_entry.id   c890ce6805c47c4e34eab4c1fcaf60c2
#
_cell.length_a   1.000
_cell.length_b   1.000
_cell.length_c   1.000
_cell.angle_alpha   90.00
_cell.angle_beta   90.00
_cell.angle_gamma   90.00
#
_symmetry.space_group_name_H-M   'P 1'
#
loop_
_entity.id
_entity.type
_entity.pdbx_description
1 polymer ?
#
loop_
_entity_poly.entity_id
_entity_poly.type
_entity_poly.pdbx_seq_one_letter_code
_entity_poly.pdbx_strand_id
1 'polypeptide(L)'
;MIALYLRSAPARLSAAESGIAAGDAVAAENALHSLKSSSAQLGALRLSRLCEEGETIARAGQPASLASLLRASREELSLVEEWLNAVRAGRTS
;
A
#
# COMPACT_ATOMS: atom_id res chain seq x y z
N MET A 1 -6.84 15.89 2.67
CA MET A 1 -6.92 14.42 2.59
C MET A 1 -5.94 13.81 1.58
N ILE A 2 -5.98 14.25 0.32
CA ILE A 2 -5.06 13.74 -0.71
C ILE A 2 -3.60 13.97 -0.35
N ALA A 3 -3.25 15.16 0.12
CA ALA A 3 -1.88 15.48 0.50
C ALA A 3 -1.37 14.58 1.63
N LEU A 4 -2.24 14.28 2.60
CA LEU A 4 -1.88 13.39 3.70
C LEU A 4 -1.64 11.96 3.18
N TYR A 5 -2.52 11.48 2.31
CA TYR A 5 -2.37 10.15 1.72
C TYR A 5 -1.05 10.05 0.93
N LEU A 6 -0.74 11.06 0.12
CA LEU A 6 0.48 11.06 -0.70
C LEU A 6 1.76 11.02 0.14
N ARG A 7 1.69 11.50 1.39
CA ARG A 7 2.81 11.43 2.32
C ARG A 7 2.81 10.12 3.11
N SER A 8 1.65 9.67 3.55
CA SER A 8 1.56 8.51 4.45
C SER A 8 1.59 7.18 3.72
N ALA A 9 1.02 7.09 2.53
CA ALA A 9 0.96 5.81 1.81
C ALA A 9 2.33 5.24 1.47
N PRO A 10 3.27 6.01 0.90
CA PRO A 10 4.61 5.47 0.66
C PRO A 10 5.32 5.06 1.95
N ALA A 11 5.12 5.81 3.03
CA ALA A 11 5.73 5.49 4.32
C ALA A 11 5.18 4.18 4.88
N ARG A 12 3.89 3.93 4.75
CA ARG A 12 3.27 2.68 5.21
C ARG A 12 3.77 1.50 4.39
N LEU A 13 3.90 1.67 3.08
CA LEU A 13 4.42 0.61 2.23
C LEU A 13 5.89 0.31 2.58
N SER A 14 6.69 1.34 2.83
CA SER A 14 8.07 1.16 3.28
C SER A 14 8.13 0.45 4.63
N ALA A 15 7.19 0.74 5.54
CA ALA A 15 7.11 0.05 6.83
C ALA A 15 6.82 -1.43 6.65
N ALA A 16 5.96 -1.79 5.69
CA ALA A 16 5.69 -3.19 5.38
C ALA A 16 6.93 -3.89 4.83
N GLU A 17 7.65 -3.22 3.93
CA GLU A 17 8.89 -3.75 3.37
C GLU A 17 9.96 -3.96 4.46
N SER A 18 10.09 -3.00 5.36
CA SER A 18 11.02 -3.10 6.49
C SER A 18 10.62 -4.22 7.44
N GLY A 19 9.33 -4.40 7.68
CA GLY A 19 8.83 -5.48 8.52
C GLY A 19 9.23 -6.85 7.98
N ILE A 20 9.08 -7.06 6.67
CA ILE A 20 9.51 -8.32 6.05
C ILE A 20 11.01 -8.52 6.21
N ALA A 21 11.79 -7.49 5.91
CA ALA A 21 13.25 -7.56 5.98
C ALA A 21 13.73 -7.89 7.40
N ALA A 22 13.00 -7.44 8.42
CA ALA A 22 13.31 -7.69 9.82
C ALA A 22 12.71 -9.01 10.34
N GLY A 23 11.94 -9.71 9.52
CA GLY A 23 11.24 -10.92 9.96
C GLY A 23 10.04 -10.63 10.85
N ASP A 24 9.50 -9.42 10.79
CA ASP A 24 8.38 -8.96 11.62
C ASP A 24 7.10 -8.92 10.77
N ALA A 25 6.46 -10.08 10.66
CA ALA A 25 5.24 -10.21 9.87
C ALA A 25 4.08 -9.39 10.44
N VAL A 26 4.04 -9.22 11.76
CA VAL A 26 2.98 -8.45 12.42
C VAL A 26 3.09 -6.97 12.03
N ALA A 27 4.31 -6.43 12.01
CA ALA A 27 4.53 -5.05 11.59
C ALA A 27 4.12 -4.86 10.13
N ALA A 28 4.45 -5.82 9.26
CA ALA A 28 4.06 -5.78 7.85
C ALA A 28 2.54 -5.81 7.71
N GLU A 29 1.88 -6.70 8.43
CA GLU A 29 0.42 -6.82 8.41
C GLU A 29 -0.25 -5.52 8.85
N ASN A 30 0.21 -4.94 9.94
CA ASN A 30 -0.36 -3.69 10.47
C ASN A 30 -0.20 -2.53 9.49
N ALA A 31 0.96 -2.41 8.86
CA ALA A 31 1.20 -1.37 7.87
C ALA A 31 0.26 -1.53 6.66
N LEU A 32 0.11 -2.75 6.17
CA LEU A 32 -0.78 -3.04 5.04
C LEU A 32 -2.25 -2.82 5.39
N HIS A 33 -2.64 -3.13 6.63
CA HIS A 33 -4.00 -2.88 7.09
C HIS A 33 -4.34 -1.39 7.04
N SER A 34 -3.44 -0.54 7.51
CA SER A 34 -3.63 0.90 7.46
C SER A 34 -3.69 1.42 6.03
N LEU A 35 -2.81 0.93 5.17
CA LEU A 35 -2.78 1.34 3.77
C LEU A 35 -4.04 0.88 3.03
N LYS A 36 -4.52 -0.32 3.34
CA LYS A 36 -5.77 -0.84 2.78
C LYS A 36 -6.93 0.11 3.04
N SER A 37 -7.10 0.49 4.30
CA SER A 37 -8.20 1.37 4.70
C SER A 37 -8.11 2.74 4.04
N SER A 38 -6.93 3.35 4.05
CA SER A 38 -6.72 4.65 3.44
C SER A 38 -6.98 4.62 1.94
N SER A 39 -6.52 3.56 1.27
CA SER A 39 -6.69 3.41 -0.18
C SER A 39 -8.16 3.23 -0.54
N ALA A 40 -8.89 2.44 0.24
CA ALA A 40 -10.32 2.23 0.01
C ALA A 40 -11.09 3.54 0.15
N GLN A 41 -10.75 4.37 1.13
CA GLN A 41 -11.42 5.65 1.35
C GLN A 41 -11.26 6.61 0.16
N LEU A 42 -10.14 6.54 -0.52
CA LEU A 42 -9.87 7.37 -1.70
C LEU A 42 -10.35 6.74 -3.00
N GLY A 43 -10.87 5.54 -2.96
CA GLY A 43 -11.31 4.84 -4.16
C GLY A 43 -10.19 4.12 -4.91
N ALA A 44 -9.02 4.00 -4.32
CA ALA A 44 -7.91 3.24 -4.90
C ALA A 44 -8.12 1.75 -4.62
N LEU A 45 -9.14 1.16 -5.25
CA LEU A 45 -9.63 -0.17 -4.91
C LEU A 45 -8.65 -1.29 -5.25
N ARG A 46 -7.90 -1.15 -6.35
CA ARG A 46 -6.92 -2.16 -6.72
C ARG A 46 -5.79 -2.23 -5.69
N LEU A 47 -5.30 -1.07 -5.24
CA LEU A 47 -4.27 -1.03 -4.22
C LEU A 47 -4.80 -1.58 -2.89
N SER A 48 -6.05 -1.25 -2.55
CA SER A 48 -6.70 -1.78 -1.35
C SER A 48 -6.76 -3.31 -1.38
N ARG A 49 -7.10 -3.90 -2.53
CA ARG A 49 -7.13 -5.37 -2.68
C ARG A 49 -5.75 -5.99 -2.56
N LEU A 50 -4.74 -5.36 -3.14
CA LEU A 50 -3.36 -5.84 -3.01
C LEU A 50 -2.92 -5.83 -1.55
N CYS A 51 -3.27 -4.79 -0.80
CA CYS A 51 -2.96 -4.73 0.62
C CYS A 51 -3.68 -5.82 1.41
N GLU A 52 -4.93 -6.12 1.06
CA GLU A 52 -5.68 -7.20 1.70
C GLU A 52 -5.03 -8.56 1.46
N GLU A 53 -4.61 -8.82 0.23
CA GLU A 53 -3.86 -10.03 -0.10
C GLU A 53 -2.56 -10.10 0.70
N GLY A 54 -1.89 -8.95 0.83
CA GLY A 54 -0.65 -8.86 1.60
C GLY A 54 -0.85 -9.18 3.07
N GLU A 55 -1.94 -8.74 3.68
CA GLU A 55 -2.27 -9.09 5.06
C GLU A 55 -2.42 -10.61 5.21
N THR A 56 -3.12 -11.24 4.27
CA THR A 56 -3.31 -12.69 4.29
C THR A 56 -1.99 -13.43 4.15
N ILE A 57 -1.14 -13.00 3.25
CA ILE A 57 0.18 -13.61 3.03
C ILE A 57 1.07 -13.43 4.26
N ALA A 58 1.02 -12.25 4.88
CA ALA A 58 1.80 -11.99 6.09
C ALA A 58 1.39 -12.92 7.23
N ARG A 59 0.08 -13.12 7.41
CA ARG A 59 -0.44 -14.04 8.41
C ARG A 59 -0.06 -15.50 8.13
N ALA A 60 0.04 -15.85 6.85
CA ALA A 60 0.45 -17.21 6.45
C ALA A 60 1.94 -17.45 6.59
N GLY A 61 2.73 -16.41 6.85
CA GLY A 61 4.16 -16.55 7.03
C GLY A 61 4.91 -16.90 5.77
N GLN A 62 4.56 -16.27 4.65
CA GLN A 62 5.17 -16.53 3.33
C GLN A 62 5.93 -15.30 2.84
N PRO A 63 7.15 -15.06 3.34
CA PRO A 63 7.87 -13.82 3.06
C PRO A 63 8.21 -13.60 1.58
N ALA A 64 8.51 -14.66 0.83
CA ALA A 64 8.84 -14.51 -0.59
C ALA A 64 7.62 -14.05 -1.39
N SER A 65 6.44 -14.62 -1.11
CA SER A 65 5.20 -14.22 -1.75
C SER A 65 4.83 -12.79 -1.39
N LEU A 66 5.06 -12.42 -0.12
CA LEU A 66 4.78 -11.08 0.35
C LEU A 66 5.68 -10.04 -0.32
N ALA A 67 6.96 -10.37 -0.51
CA ALA A 67 7.90 -9.48 -1.20
C ALA A 67 7.44 -9.20 -2.64
N SER A 68 6.98 -10.23 -3.34
CA SER A 68 6.44 -10.08 -4.70
C SER A 68 5.19 -9.20 -4.71
N LEU A 69 4.29 -9.42 -3.75
CA LEU A 69 3.07 -8.62 -3.62
C LEU A 69 3.40 -7.16 -3.32
N LEU A 70 4.39 -6.90 -2.48
CA LEU A 70 4.77 -5.53 -2.16
C LEU A 70 5.35 -4.80 -3.35
N ARG A 71 6.07 -5.50 -4.24
CA ARG A 71 6.52 -4.87 -5.49
C ARG A 71 5.34 -4.46 -6.36
N ALA A 72 4.35 -5.34 -6.50
CA ALA A 72 3.13 -5.02 -7.24
C ALA A 72 2.38 -3.85 -6.60
N SER A 73 2.33 -3.82 -5.27
CA SER A 73 1.68 -2.75 -4.54
C SER A 73 2.39 -1.42 -4.75
N ARG A 74 3.71 -1.41 -4.80
CA ARG A 74 4.47 -0.19 -5.04
C ARG A 74 4.24 0.34 -6.45
N GLU A 75 4.17 -0.54 -7.44
CA GLU A 75 3.84 -0.14 -8.81
C GLU A 75 2.44 0.46 -8.88
N GLU A 76 1.48 -0.18 -8.22
CA GLU A 76 0.11 0.34 -8.20
C GLU A 76 0.04 1.67 -7.46
N LEU A 77 0.78 1.82 -6.36
CA LEU A 77 0.82 3.09 -5.62
C LEU A 77 1.33 4.22 -6.52
N SER A 78 2.33 3.97 -7.36
CA SER A 78 2.82 4.97 -8.30
C SER A 78 1.72 5.45 -9.24
N LEU A 79 0.88 4.54 -9.73
CA LEU A 79 -0.25 4.89 -10.59
C LEU A 79 -1.30 5.71 -9.82
N VAL A 80 -1.56 5.33 -8.58
CA VAL A 80 -2.49 6.06 -7.71
C VAL A 80 -1.97 7.48 -7.45
N GLU A 81 -0.66 7.60 -7.20
CA GLU A 81 -0.04 8.90 -6.97
C GLU A 81 -0.16 9.80 -8.20
N GLU A 82 0.07 9.27 -9.39
CA GLU A 82 -0.10 10.02 -10.63
C GLU A 82 -1.54 10.52 -10.78
N TRP A 83 -2.51 9.63 -10.53
CA TRP A 83 -3.93 9.99 -10.61
C TRP A 83 -4.28 11.07 -9.60
N LEU A 84 -3.86 10.93 -8.34
CA LEU A 84 -4.16 11.91 -7.30
C LEU A 84 -3.51 13.27 -7.57
N ASN A 85 -2.29 13.27 -8.10
CA ASN A 85 -1.62 14.52 -8.47
C ASN A 85 -2.35 15.22 -9.61
N ALA A 86 -2.87 14.46 -10.58
CA ALA A 86 -3.66 15.02 -11.66
C ALA A 86 -4.98 15.62 -11.14
N VAL A 87 -5.62 14.94 -10.20
CA VAL A 87 -6.86 15.44 -9.56
C VAL A 87 -6.58 16.75 -8.81
N ARG A 88 -5.48 16.79 -8.03
CA ARG A 88 -5.10 17.98 -7.28
C ARG A 88 -4.81 19.17 -8.21
N ALA A 89 -4.24 18.89 -9.35
CA ALA A 89 -3.92 19.94 -10.35
C ALA A 89 -5.13 20.33 -11.21
N GLY A 90 -6.28 19.66 -11.04
CA GLY A 90 -7.48 19.92 -11.83
C GLY A 90 -7.37 19.49 -13.28
N ARG A 91 -6.51 18.50 -13.57
CA ARG A 91 -6.27 18.05 -14.94
C ARG A 91 -7.09 16.83 -15.36
N THR A 92 -7.80 16.22 -14.43
CA THR A 92 -8.71 15.12 -14.76
C THR A 92 -10.07 15.70 -15.14
N SER A 93 -10.61 15.22 -16.21
CA SER A 93 -11.95 15.63 -16.65
C SER A 93 -13.00 14.62 -16.22
#